data_b99ff06a48621f7812f78f2a341b2590
#
_entry.id   b99ff06a48621f7812f78f2a341b2590
#
_cell.length_a   1.000
_cell.length_b   1.000
_cell.length_c   1.000
_cell.angle_alpha   90.00
_cell.angle_beta   90.00
_cell.angle_gamma   90.00
#
_symmetry.space_group_name_H-M   'P 1'
#
loop_
_entity.id
_entity.type
_entity.pdbx_description
1 polymer ?
#
loop_
_entity_poly.entity_id
_entity_poly.type
_entity_poly.pdbx_seq_one_letter_code
_entity_poly.pdbx_strand_id
1 'polypeptide(L)'
;FTCPYHGWTYDSHGSLIGLPDKAAYQHAGQCHPELSLTQVKHAVYRNFLFIHYAARQPSLETYLGQAKDYIDLICDQSEAELEIIPGGFEHSIKANWKLLAENGVDAYHLPFAHKRYLEYLNTLGTDPESHKRHGRGEALGNGHALIISGPPSTGRPIAYWSPLFPEALKPSIAAKFERLVERFGQARAEDIAHTNKSLFIFPNLVINDILGLNIRSFFPTAADEVSVTVWGAGFADETREERAARINGLISFIGPGGFGTPDDVEILESCQRAYAHAALGYSDFSRGMGPATRRHVDEEQNRGFWREWSRRLGQQPAALRLLAVAV
;
A
#
# COMPACT_ATOMS: atom_id res chain seq x y z
N PHE A 1 14.22 -19.69 22.52
CA PHE A 1 13.48 -20.42 21.46
C PHE A 1 14.13 -21.77 21.25
N THR A 2 13.38 -22.85 21.30
CA THR A 2 13.87 -24.20 21.01
C THR A 2 13.27 -24.70 19.71
N CYS A 3 14.11 -25.10 18.78
CA CYS A 3 13.68 -25.70 17.52
C CYS A 3 13.06 -27.08 17.80
N PRO A 4 11.82 -27.32 17.41
CA PRO A 4 11.16 -28.60 17.71
C PRO A 4 11.68 -29.78 16.89
N TYR A 5 12.52 -29.54 15.89
CA TYR A 5 13.03 -30.59 15.02
C TYR A 5 14.23 -31.34 15.67
N HIS A 6 15.26 -30.57 16.09
CA HIS A 6 16.46 -31.17 16.69
C HIS A 6 16.83 -30.61 18.07
N GLY A 7 15.96 -29.83 18.71
CA GLY A 7 16.17 -29.30 20.06
C GLY A 7 17.24 -28.20 20.17
N TRP A 8 17.70 -27.62 19.09
CA TRP A 8 18.61 -26.48 19.16
C TRP A 8 17.93 -25.32 19.85
N THR A 9 18.60 -24.71 20.82
CA THR A 9 18.03 -23.67 21.67
C THR A 9 18.77 -22.35 21.47
N TYR A 10 18.03 -21.29 21.27
CA TYR A 10 18.50 -19.92 21.05
C TYR A 10 17.96 -18.99 22.13
N ASP A 11 18.75 -18.00 22.50
CA ASP A 11 18.27 -16.88 23.34
C ASP A 11 17.35 -15.92 22.59
N SER A 12 16.92 -14.85 23.27
CA SER A 12 16.08 -13.81 22.67
C SER A 12 16.80 -12.97 21.61
N HIS A 13 18.11 -13.03 21.55
CA HIS A 13 18.94 -12.37 20.54
C HIS A 13 19.29 -13.28 19.36
N GLY A 14 18.80 -14.54 19.39
CA GLY A 14 19.08 -15.52 18.36
C GLY A 14 20.43 -16.22 18.48
N SER A 15 21.19 -16.00 19.56
CA SER A 15 22.45 -16.69 19.81
C SER A 15 22.18 -18.15 20.19
N LEU A 16 22.92 -19.08 19.60
CA LEU A 16 22.80 -20.49 19.93
C LEU A 16 23.35 -20.74 21.35
N ILE A 17 22.46 -21.16 22.26
CA ILE A 17 22.81 -21.42 23.68
C ILE A 17 22.70 -22.87 24.08
N GLY A 18 22.09 -23.73 23.29
CA GLY A 18 21.94 -25.15 23.59
C GLY A 18 21.94 -26.03 22.35
N LEU A 19 22.70 -27.12 22.42
CA LEU A 19 22.76 -28.21 21.45
C LEU A 19 22.54 -29.52 22.17
N PRO A 20 21.57 -30.36 21.79
CA PRO A 20 21.49 -31.74 22.25
C PRO A 20 22.73 -32.53 21.82
N ASP A 21 23.21 -33.43 22.69
CA ASP A 21 24.38 -34.23 22.42
C ASP A 21 25.58 -33.42 21.88
N LYS A 22 25.90 -32.35 22.59
CA LYS A 22 26.95 -31.40 22.21
C LYS A 22 28.28 -32.07 21.86
N ALA A 23 28.60 -33.22 22.51
CA ALA A 23 29.84 -33.95 22.28
C ALA A 23 29.95 -34.61 20.89
N ALA A 24 28.84 -34.82 20.22
CA ALA A 24 28.79 -35.37 18.85
C ALA A 24 29.22 -34.36 17.77
N TYR A 25 29.30 -33.08 18.09
CA TYR A 25 29.69 -32.04 17.11
C TYR A 25 31.21 -31.80 17.20
N GLN A 26 31.89 -31.76 16.03
CA GLN A 26 33.36 -31.58 15.94
C GLN A 26 33.86 -30.29 16.63
N HIS A 27 33.00 -29.31 16.80
CA HIS A 27 33.34 -27.99 17.36
C HIS A 27 32.57 -27.71 18.67
N ALA A 28 32.22 -28.73 19.41
CA ALA A 28 31.36 -28.68 20.61
C ALA A 28 31.84 -27.77 21.75
N GLY A 29 33.08 -27.35 21.74
CA GLY A 29 33.66 -26.45 22.76
C GLY A 29 33.59 -24.98 22.45
N GLN A 30 33.27 -24.59 21.21
CA GLN A 30 33.25 -23.21 20.78
C GLN A 30 31.81 -22.76 20.57
N CYS A 31 31.49 -21.59 21.11
CA CYS A 31 30.23 -20.89 20.76
C CYS A 31 30.38 -20.42 19.31
N HIS A 32 29.76 -21.14 18.35
CA HIS A 32 29.84 -20.78 16.95
C HIS A 32 28.79 -19.71 16.61
N PRO A 33 29.18 -18.43 16.46
CA PRO A 33 28.27 -17.38 16.02
C PRO A 33 27.58 -17.73 14.70
N GLU A 34 28.27 -18.51 13.86
CA GLU A 34 27.78 -18.98 12.56
C GLU A 34 26.56 -19.91 12.63
N LEU A 35 26.36 -20.57 13.79
CA LEU A 35 25.21 -21.43 14.04
C LEU A 35 24.03 -20.70 14.71
N SER A 36 24.20 -19.41 15.01
CA SER A 36 23.17 -18.56 15.54
C SER A 36 22.17 -18.17 14.45
N LEU A 37 20.97 -17.73 14.85
CA LEU A 37 19.96 -17.25 13.91
C LEU A 37 20.47 -16.01 13.19
N THR A 38 20.20 -15.94 11.90
CA THR A 38 20.54 -14.75 11.09
C THR A 38 19.77 -13.54 11.59
N GLN A 39 20.48 -12.47 11.91
CA GLN A 39 19.88 -11.22 12.32
C GLN A 39 19.21 -10.54 11.13
N VAL A 40 17.91 -10.31 11.24
CA VAL A 40 17.13 -9.56 10.26
C VAL A 40 17.18 -8.09 10.63
N LYS A 41 17.70 -7.26 9.73
CA LYS A 41 17.71 -5.81 9.94
C LYS A 41 16.30 -5.28 9.86
N HIS A 42 15.94 -4.44 10.79
CA HIS A 42 14.61 -3.83 10.86
C HIS A 42 14.71 -2.37 11.31
N ALA A 43 13.69 -1.61 10.96
CA ALA A 43 13.47 -0.26 11.45
C ALA A 43 11.97 0.04 11.46
N VAL A 44 11.56 0.96 12.32
CA VAL A 44 10.16 1.35 12.49
C VAL A 44 10.00 2.81 12.06
N TYR A 45 8.95 3.09 11.29
CA TYR A 45 8.50 4.43 10.97
C TYR A 45 6.98 4.53 11.16
N ARG A 46 6.52 5.43 12.04
CA ARG A 46 5.07 5.63 12.35
C ARG A 46 4.35 4.31 12.67
N ASN A 47 4.97 3.45 13.48
CA ASN A 47 4.51 2.10 13.85
C ASN A 47 4.47 1.06 12.71
N PHE A 48 4.90 1.42 11.49
CA PHE A 48 5.15 0.43 10.44
C PHE A 48 6.53 -0.18 10.62
N LEU A 49 6.58 -1.51 10.78
CA LEU A 49 7.82 -2.29 10.86
C LEU A 49 8.28 -2.66 9.46
N PHE A 50 9.48 -2.24 9.10
CA PHE A 50 10.15 -2.61 7.86
C PHE A 50 11.33 -3.54 8.15
N ILE A 51 11.51 -4.56 7.33
CA ILE A 51 12.60 -5.52 7.43
C ILE A 51 13.34 -5.65 6.10
N HIS A 52 14.61 -6.03 6.16
CA HIS A 52 15.38 -6.39 4.96
C HIS A 52 16.51 -7.38 5.28
N TYR A 53 16.87 -8.17 4.28
CA TYR A 53 17.91 -9.22 4.40
C TYR A 53 19.26 -8.83 3.78
N ALA A 54 19.32 -7.76 2.99
CA ALA A 54 20.54 -7.38 2.32
C ALA A 54 21.60 -6.86 3.31
N ALA A 55 22.86 -7.21 3.07
CA ALA A 55 23.97 -6.79 3.92
C ALA A 55 24.19 -5.28 3.93
N ARG A 56 23.95 -4.63 2.78
CA ARG A 56 24.07 -3.17 2.58
C ARG A 56 22.76 -2.60 2.08
N GLN A 57 22.15 -1.74 2.87
CA GLN A 57 20.95 -0.97 2.52
C GLN A 57 21.09 0.43 3.09
N PRO A 58 20.47 1.43 2.47
CA PRO A 58 20.33 2.74 3.07
C PRO A 58 19.51 2.66 4.37
N SER A 59 19.56 3.68 5.20
CA SER A 59 18.63 3.79 6.34
C SER A 59 17.18 3.79 5.85
N LEU A 60 16.24 3.38 6.71
CA LEU A 60 14.81 3.41 6.38
C LEU A 60 14.35 4.80 5.94
N GLU A 61 14.82 5.84 6.60
CA GLU A 61 14.50 7.22 6.26
C GLU A 61 14.96 7.61 4.86
N THR A 62 16.18 7.23 4.48
CA THR A 62 16.71 7.45 3.12
C THR A 62 15.93 6.61 2.10
N TYR A 63 15.55 5.38 2.47
CA TYR A 63 14.79 4.50 1.59
C TYR A 63 13.39 5.04 1.32
N LEU A 64 12.66 5.42 2.36
CA LEU A 64 11.31 6.00 2.23
C LEU A 64 11.32 7.35 1.51
N GLY A 65 12.35 8.17 1.75
CA GLY A 65 12.48 9.47 1.08
C GLY A 65 11.21 10.32 1.23
N GLN A 66 10.66 10.78 0.11
CA GLN A 66 9.42 11.59 0.07
C GLN A 66 8.16 10.81 0.50
N ALA A 67 8.18 9.48 0.46
CA ALA A 67 7.03 8.68 0.90
C ALA A 67 6.70 8.89 2.39
N LYS A 68 7.68 9.32 3.20
CA LYS A 68 7.47 9.66 4.61
C LYS A 68 6.39 10.72 4.82
N ASP A 69 6.41 11.77 4.00
CA ASP A 69 5.47 12.88 4.13
C ASP A 69 4.02 12.43 3.99
N TYR A 70 3.79 11.41 3.15
CA TYR A 70 2.46 10.85 2.92
C TYR A 70 2.05 9.81 3.96
N ILE A 71 3.01 9.05 4.51
CA ILE A 71 2.75 8.22 5.70
C ILE A 71 2.35 9.14 6.86
N ASP A 72 3.04 10.25 7.03
CA ASP A 72 2.71 11.24 8.06
C ASP A 72 1.31 11.84 7.87
N LEU A 73 0.94 12.26 6.65
CA LEU A 73 -0.41 12.75 6.36
C LEU A 73 -1.50 11.73 6.70
N ILE A 74 -1.24 10.44 6.49
CA ILE A 74 -2.17 9.36 6.82
C ILE A 74 -2.26 9.18 8.34
N CYS A 75 -1.12 9.15 9.03
CA CYS A 75 -1.07 8.95 10.48
C CYS A 75 -1.51 10.18 11.28
N ASP A 76 -1.38 11.38 10.73
CA ASP A 76 -1.73 12.63 11.38
C ASP A 76 -3.25 12.93 11.37
N GLN A 77 -4.09 12.04 10.84
CA GLN A 77 -5.55 12.18 10.89
C GLN A 77 -6.11 12.18 12.31
N SER A 78 -5.39 11.64 13.28
CA SER A 78 -5.73 11.67 14.70
C SER A 78 -4.48 11.93 15.56
N GLU A 79 -4.70 12.33 16.81
CA GLU A 79 -3.69 12.33 17.88
C GLU A 79 -3.49 10.93 18.47
N ALA A 80 -4.50 10.08 18.33
CA ALA A 80 -4.43 8.68 18.73
C ALA A 80 -3.62 7.84 17.74
N GLU A 81 -3.13 6.73 18.23
CA GLU A 81 -2.34 5.80 17.41
C GLU A 81 -3.18 5.15 16.32
N LEU A 82 -2.54 4.95 15.17
CA LEU A 82 -3.06 4.10 14.10
C LEU A 82 -2.98 2.64 14.56
N GLU A 83 -4.08 1.93 14.43
CA GLU A 83 -4.19 0.51 14.80
C GLU A 83 -4.78 -0.33 13.66
N ILE A 84 -4.42 -1.61 13.65
CA ILE A 84 -5.03 -2.59 12.75
C ILE A 84 -6.39 -3.00 13.31
N ILE A 85 -7.42 -2.89 12.49
CA ILE A 85 -8.76 -3.38 12.83
C ILE A 85 -8.75 -4.91 12.68
N PRO A 86 -9.14 -5.68 13.72
CA PRO A 86 -9.23 -7.13 13.63
C PRO A 86 -10.16 -7.60 12.49
N GLY A 87 -9.78 -8.68 11.80
CA GLY A 87 -10.59 -9.24 10.73
C GLY A 87 -10.03 -8.99 9.32
N GLY A 88 -8.72 -8.93 9.17
CA GLY A 88 -8.04 -8.94 7.86
C GLY A 88 -8.40 -10.19 7.04
N PHE A 89 -8.17 -10.13 5.75
CA PHE A 89 -8.41 -11.26 4.84
C PHE A 89 -7.23 -11.45 3.88
N GLU A 90 -7.16 -12.65 3.33
CA GLU A 90 -6.15 -13.04 2.35
C GLU A 90 -6.81 -13.59 1.10
N HIS A 91 -6.19 -13.36 -0.05
CA HIS A 91 -6.60 -13.94 -1.32
C HIS A 91 -5.40 -14.06 -2.26
N SER A 92 -5.50 -14.94 -3.25
CA SER A 92 -4.51 -15.07 -4.32
C SER A 92 -5.06 -14.49 -5.62
N ILE A 93 -4.15 -13.96 -6.44
CA ILE A 93 -4.44 -13.52 -7.81
C ILE A 93 -3.51 -14.29 -8.73
N LYS A 94 -4.06 -14.93 -9.76
CA LYS A 94 -3.28 -15.64 -10.79
C LYS A 94 -2.70 -14.64 -11.79
N ALA A 95 -1.86 -13.78 -11.29
CA ALA A 95 -1.19 -12.73 -12.05
C ALA A 95 0.18 -12.41 -11.44
N ASN A 96 1.09 -11.92 -12.26
CA ASN A 96 2.38 -11.44 -11.80
C ASN A 96 2.18 -10.26 -10.82
N TRP A 97 2.89 -10.26 -9.70
CA TRP A 97 2.78 -9.26 -8.65
C TRP A 97 2.97 -7.80 -9.13
N LYS A 98 3.71 -7.59 -10.23
CA LYS A 98 3.93 -6.26 -10.79
C LYS A 98 2.66 -5.64 -11.37
N LEU A 99 1.73 -6.46 -11.87
CA LEU A 99 0.41 -5.99 -12.31
C LEU A 99 -0.40 -5.42 -11.12
N LEU A 100 -0.33 -6.06 -9.97
CA LEU A 100 -0.96 -5.54 -8.75
C LEU A 100 -0.27 -4.29 -8.23
N ALA A 101 1.05 -4.20 -8.35
CA ALA A 101 1.80 -3.00 -7.99
C ALA A 101 1.39 -1.78 -8.85
N GLU A 102 1.22 -1.98 -10.16
CA GLU A 102 0.69 -0.96 -11.08
C GLU A 102 -0.74 -0.56 -10.73
N ASN A 103 -1.63 -1.54 -10.55
CA ASN A 103 -3.04 -1.33 -10.20
C ASN A 103 -3.18 -0.50 -8.91
N GLY A 104 -2.32 -0.74 -7.92
CA GLY A 104 -2.33 -0.01 -6.65
C GLY A 104 -2.13 1.50 -6.77
N VAL A 105 -1.53 1.97 -7.85
CA VAL A 105 -1.28 3.39 -8.16
C VAL A 105 -1.75 3.79 -9.55
N ASP A 106 -2.79 3.12 -10.05
CA ASP A 106 -3.46 3.49 -11.29
C ASP A 106 -4.88 4.01 -11.02
N ALA A 107 -5.13 5.28 -11.31
CA ALA A 107 -6.47 5.87 -11.27
C ALA A 107 -7.17 5.84 -12.64
N TYR A 108 -6.45 5.45 -13.69
CA TYR A 108 -6.98 5.46 -15.05
C TYR A 108 -8.00 4.33 -15.28
N HIS A 109 -7.82 3.16 -14.67
CA HIS A 109 -8.75 2.04 -14.79
C HIS A 109 -10.11 2.30 -14.11
N LEU A 110 -10.14 3.15 -13.10
CA LEU A 110 -11.26 3.33 -12.16
C LEU A 110 -12.62 3.54 -12.86
N PRO A 111 -12.79 4.44 -13.86
CA PRO A 111 -14.08 4.66 -14.52
C PRO A 111 -14.52 3.51 -15.44
N PHE A 112 -13.64 2.60 -15.76
CA PHE A 112 -13.90 1.45 -16.63
C PHE A 112 -14.11 0.17 -15.82
N ALA A 113 -13.14 -0.18 -15.01
CA ALA A 113 -13.17 -1.37 -14.16
C ALA A 113 -14.27 -1.30 -13.10
N HIS A 114 -14.33 -0.19 -12.38
CA HIS A 114 -15.26 -0.02 -11.25
C HIS A 114 -16.49 0.84 -11.59
N LYS A 115 -16.92 0.81 -12.85
CA LYS A 115 -18.08 1.59 -13.31
C LYS A 115 -19.32 1.33 -12.44
N ARG A 116 -19.58 0.08 -12.07
CA ARG A 116 -20.74 -0.29 -11.25
C ARG A 116 -20.69 0.30 -9.85
N TYR A 117 -19.50 0.37 -9.28
CA TYR A 117 -19.33 1.03 -7.99
C TYR A 117 -19.58 2.53 -8.07
N LEU A 118 -19.10 3.20 -9.11
CA LEU A 118 -19.34 4.63 -9.32
C LEU A 118 -20.83 4.92 -9.53
N GLU A 119 -21.53 4.09 -10.31
CA GLU A 119 -22.99 4.15 -10.46
C GLU A 119 -23.71 3.99 -9.11
N TYR A 120 -23.31 3.01 -8.30
CA TYR A 120 -23.85 2.79 -6.96
C TYR A 120 -23.62 4.00 -6.05
N LEU A 121 -22.40 4.54 -5.99
CA LEU A 121 -22.08 5.73 -5.20
C LEU A 121 -22.96 6.93 -5.60
N ASN A 122 -23.23 7.11 -6.89
CA ASN A 122 -24.09 8.16 -7.38
C ASN A 122 -25.53 8.01 -6.88
N THR A 123 -26.05 6.79 -6.76
CA THR A 123 -27.39 6.54 -6.19
C THR A 123 -27.50 6.91 -4.70
N LEU A 124 -26.37 6.94 -4.00
CA LEU A 124 -26.28 7.31 -2.59
C LEU A 124 -26.06 8.81 -2.37
N GLY A 125 -26.11 9.61 -3.43
CA GLY A 125 -25.98 11.06 -3.36
C GLY A 125 -24.53 11.56 -3.20
N THR A 126 -23.54 10.71 -3.46
CA THR A 126 -22.15 11.16 -3.55
C THR A 126 -21.88 11.75 -4.93
N ASP A 127 -20.83 12.57 -5.05
CA ASP A 127 -20.30 13.00 -6.35
C ASP A 127 -19.06 12.16 -6.69
N PRO A 128 -19.23 11.02 -7.39
CA PRO A 128 -18.10 10.15 -7.72
C PRO A 128 -17.09 10.79 -8.67
N GLU A 129 -17.44 11.90 -9.32
CA GLU A 129 -16.55 12.65 -10.20
C GLU A 129 -15.73 13.72 -9.44
N SER A 130 -16.00 13.92 -8.15
CA SER A 130 -15.30 14.94 -7.34
C SER A 130 -13.78 14.71 -7.30
N HIS A 131 -13.33 13.45 -7.32
CA HIS A 131 -11.92 13.09 -7.33
C HIS A 131 -11.16 13.59 -8.57
N LYS A 132 -11.87 13.90 -9.66
CA LYS A 132 -11.27 14.44 -10.90
C LYS A 132 -10.90 15.90 -10.80
N ARG A 133 -11.43 16.64 -9.82
CA ARG A 133 -11.25 18.11 -9.73
C ARG A 133 -9.82 18.48 -9.35
N HIS A 134 -9.23 17.72 -8.44
CA HIS A 134 -7.86 17.95 -8.01
C HIS A 134 -7.18 16.60 -7.82
N GLY A 135 -6.17 16.32 -8.60
CA GLY A 135 -5.48 15.06 -8.46
C GLY A 135 -4.18 15.02 -9.25
N ARG A 136 -3.21 14.31 -8.70
CA ARG A 136 -1.91 14.05 -9.34
C ARG A 136 -1.39 12.67 -9.02
N GLY A 137 -0.62 12.12 -9.96
CA GLY A 137 0.19 10.93 -9.76
C GLY A 137 1.66 11.32 -9.69
N GLU A 138 2.39 10.76 -8.75
CA GLU A 138 3.80 11.09 -8.50
C GLU A 138 4.66 9.85 -8.32
N ALA A 139 5.87 9.89 -8.90
CA ALA A 139 6.96 8.99 -8.55
C ALA A 139 7.77 9.64 -7.41
N LEU A 140 7.85 8.96 -6.26
CA LEU A 140 8.47 9.49 -5.05
C LEU A 140 9.96 9.09 -4.89
N GLY A 141 10.54 8.47 -5.91
CA GLY A 141 11.88 7.87 -5.83
C GLY A 141 11.86 6.46 -5.23
N ASN A 142 12.95 5.72 -5.39
CA ASN A 142 13.15 4.35 -4.88
C ASN A 142 12.02 3.35 -5.28
N GLY A 143 11.29 3.65 -6.35
CA GLY A 143 10.13 2.87 -6.80
C GLY A 143 8.83 3.15 -6.05
N HIS A 144 8.86 4.03 -5.05
CA HIS A 144 7.66 4.46 -4.36
C HIS A 144 6.82 5.36 -5.27
N ALA A 145 5.53 5.28 -5.10
CA ALA A 145 4.59 5.97 -5.96
C ALA A 145 3.33 6.40 -5.19
N LEU A 146 2.66 7.41 -5.69
CA LEU A 146 1.51 8.01 -5.03
C LEU A 146 0.47 8.44 -6.05
N ILE A 147 -0.78 8.23 -5.68
CA ILE A 147 -1.92 8.97 -6.24
C ILE A 147 -2.55 9.81 -5.13
N ILE A 148 -2.75 11.08 -5.41
CA ILE A 148 -3.60 11.97 -4.63
C ILE A 148 -4.77 12.41 -5.51
N SER A 149 -5.96 12.42 -4.93
CA SER A 149 -7.16 12.98 -5.56
C SER A 149 -8.09 13.58 -4.50
N GLY A 150 -8.98 14.47 -4.89
CA GLY A 150 -9.92 15.05 -3.94
C GLY A 150 -10.94 16.00 -4.57
N PRO A 151 -11.93 16.40 -3.78
CA PRO A 151 -12.25 15.93 -2.42
C PRO A 151 -12.73 14.49 -2.38
N PRO A 152 -12.61 13.78 -1.22
CA PRO A 152 -13.02 12.39 -1.09
C PRO A 152 -14.55 12.25 -1.09
N SER A 153 -15.13 11.77 -2.18
CA SER A 153 -16.58 11.54 -2.29
C SER A 153 -17.13 10.53 -1.30
N THR A 154 -16.30 9.58 -0.89
CA THR A 154 -16.64 8.54 0.08
C THR A 154 -16.46 8.98 1.53
N GLY A 155 -15.84 10.15 1.76
CA GLY A 155 -15.62 10.74 3.07
C GLY A 155 -14.52 10.07 3.89
N ARG A 156 -14.27 10.67 5.06
CA ARG A 156 -13.37 10.15 6.09
C ARG A 156 -14.06 10.28 7.45
N PRO A 157 -14.29 9.21 8.17
CA PRO A 157 -15.00 9.28 9.45
C PRO A 157 -14.37 10.24 10.45
N ILE A 158 -13.08 10.49 10.29
CA ILE A 158 -12.31 11.31 11.21
C ILE A 158 -12.19 12.78 10.80
N ALA A 159 -12.40 13.12 9.53
CA ALA A 159 -12.11 14.46 9.06
C ALA A 159 -13.02 15.00 7.94
N TYR A 160 -13.74 14.15 7.22
CA TYR A 160 -14.54 14.58 6.08
C TYR A 160 -15.82 13.75 5.96
N TRP A 161 -16.97 14.37 6.24
CA TRP A 161 -18.26 13.71 6.13
C TRP A 161 -18.67 13.50 4.66
N SER A 162 -19.38 12.41 4.39
CA SER A 162 -20.05 12.14 3.12
C SER A 162 -21.43 11.51 3.36
N PRO A 163 -22.33 11.49 2.36
CA PRO A 163 -23.62 10.83 2.45
C PRO A 163 -23.58 9.33 2.79
N LEU A 164 -22.42 8.70 2.69
CA LEU A 164 -22.21 7.31 3.11
C LEU A 164 -22.20 7.13 4.63
N PHE A 165 -22.09 8.21 5.39
CA PHE A 165 -22.02 8.18 6.84
C PHE A 165 -23.34 8.67 7.46
N PRO A 166 -23.71 8.17 8.64
CA PRO A 166 -24.83 8.70 9.39
C PRO A 166 -24.70 10.23 9.56
N GLU A 167 -25.82 10.94 9.40
CA GLU A 167 -25.87 12.39 9.61
C GLU A 167 -25.42 12.81 11.02
N ALA A 168 -25.69 11.96 12.01
CA ALA A 168 -25.26 12.17 13.40
C ALA A 168 -23.75 12.32 13.58
N LEU A 169 -22.93 11.86 12.63
CA LEU A 169 -21.48 12.01 12.67
C LEU A 169 -20.97 13.36 12.15
N LYS A 170 -21.82 14.18 11.50
CA LYS A 170 -21.40 15.49 10.99
C LYS A 170 -20.73 16.38 12.04
N PRO A 171 -21.30 16.56 13.25
CA PRO A 171 -20.67 17.44 14.24
C PRO A 171 -19.32 16.91 14.75
N SER A 172 -19.19 15.61 14.98
CA SER A 172 -17.92 15.03 15.45
C SER A 172 -16.82 15.12 14.41
N ILE A 173 -17.16 14.88 13.15
CA ILE A 173 -16.23 15.00 12.01
C ILE A 173 -15.78 16.45 11.83
N ALA A 174 -16.71 17.43 11.92
CA ALA A 174 -16.37 18.85 11.84
C ALA A 174 -15.41 19.25 12.97
N ALA A 175 -15.71 18.84 14.23
CA ALA A 175 -14.83 19.11 15.37
C ALA A 175 -13.44 18.49 15.23
N LYS A 176 -13.32 17.31 14.60
CA LYS A 176 -12.03 16.69 14.31
C LYS A 176 -11.26 17.48 13.27
N PHE A 177 -11.92 18.01 12.23
CA PHE A 177 -11.27 18.86 11.25
C PHE A 177 -10.77 20.17 11.88
N GLU A 178 -11.55 20.80 12.76
CA GLU A 178 -11.11 21.99 13.49
C GLU A 178 -9.84 21.71 14.33
N ARG A 179 -9.77 20.57 15.01
CA ARG A 179 -8.55 20.18 15.74
C ARG A 179 -7.35 19.96 14.79
N LEU A 180 -7.55 19.43 13.59
CA LEU A 180 -6.48 19.34 12.59
C LEU A 180 -5.98 20.72 12.18
N VAL A 181 -6.88 21.68 12.01
CA VAL A 181 -6.53 23.07 11.68
C VAL A 181 -5.74 23.72 12.83
N GLU A 182 -6.18 23.55 14.08
CA GLU A 182 -5.47 24.03 15.26
C GLU A 182 -4.06 23.46 15.38
N ARG A 183 -3.92 22.15 15.07
CA ARG A 183 -2.65 21.43 15.22
C ARG A 183 -1.66 21.71 14.09
N PHE A 184 -2.14 21.80 12.87
CA PHE A 184 -1.27 21.83 11.67
C PHE A 184 -1.43 23.05 10.77
N GLY A 185 -2.42 23.89 11.03
CA GLY A 185 -2.84 24.97 10.15
C GLY A 185 -3.71 24.51 8.99
N GLN A 186 -4.42 25.44 8.37
CA GLN A 186 -5.47 25.19 7.36
C GLN A 186 -4.97 24.32 6.21
N ALA A 187 -3.85 24.66 5.57
CA ALA A 187 -3.38 23.97 4.38
C ALA A 187 -3.07 22.48 4.63
N ARG A 188 -2.37 22.16 5.75
CA ARG A 188 -2.05 20.77 6.07
C ARG A 188 -3.28 20.00 6.54
N ALA A 189 -4.19 20.63 7.26
CA ALA A 189 -5.46 20.02 7.64
C ALA A 189 -6.29 19.63 6.40
N GLU A 190 -6.34 20.47 5.38
CA GLU A 190 -6.99 20.16 4.10
C GLU A 190 -6.31 19.00 3.37
N ASP A 191 -4.98 18.96 3.33
CA ASP A 191 -4.25 17.84 2.74
C ASP A 191 -4.53 16.52 3.48
N ILE A 192 -4.67 16.56 4.80
CA ILE A 192 -5.01 15.39 5.61
C ILE A 192 -6.45 14.95 5.34
N ALA A 193 -7.40 15.87 5.47
CA ALA A 193 -8.83 15.57 5.49
C ALA A 193 -9.46 15.45 4.10
N HIS A 194 -9.09 16.35 3.18
CA HIS A 194 -9.80 16.59 1.93
C HIS A 194 -9.12 15.96 0.71
N THR A 195 -8.16 15.07 0.91
CA THR A 195 -7.54 14.34 -0.20
C THR A 195 -7.53 12.83 0.03
N ASN A 196 -7.85 12.09 -1.01
CA ASN A 196 -7.62 10.64 -1.09
C ASN A 196 -6.16 10.36 -1.38
N LYS A 197 -5.63 9.28 -0.81
CA LYS A 197 -4.24 8.86 -1.02
C LYS A 197 -4.17 7.38 -1.30
N SER A 198 -3.47 6.96 -2.36
CA SER A 198 -2.99 5.61 -2.55
C SER A 198 -1.47 5.67 -2.64
N LEU A 199 -0.81 5.23 -1.60
CA LEU A 199 0.64 5.24 -1.44
C LEU A 199 1.19 3.84 -1.62
N PHE A 200 2.04 3.68 -2.64
CA PHE A 200 2.79 2.45 -2.86
C PHE A 200 4.21 2.61 -2.33
N ILE A 201 4.60 1.74 -1.42
CA ILE A 201 5.97 1.59 -0.93
C ILE A 201 6.56 0.34 -1.60
N PHE A 202 7.49 0.56 -2.51
CA PHE A 202 8.19 -0.53 -3.19
C PHE A 202 8.83 -1.49 -2.18
N PRO A 203 8.80 -2.82 -2.37
CA PRO A 203 8.24 -3.47 -3.54
C PRO A 203 6.79 -3.94 -3.38
N ASN A 204 6.19 -3.97 -2.17
CA ASN A 204 5.03 -4.80 -1.92
C ASN A 204 4.06 -4.30 -0.84
N LEU A 205 4.07 -3.01 -0.55
CA LEU A 205 3.17 -2.41 0.43
C LEU A 205 2.34 -1.30 -0.22
N VAL A 206 1.03 -1.37 -0.08
CA VAL A 206 0.10 -0.29 -0.42
C VAL A 206 -0.61 0.18 0.84
N ILE A 207 -0.59 1.48 1.09
CA ILE A 207 -1.40 2.13 2.10
C ILE A 207 -2.43 2.97 1.35
N ASN A 208 -3.69 2.54 1.41
CA ASN A 208 -4.77 3.18 0.66
C ASN A 208 -5.75 3.83 1.63
N ASP A 209 -5.92 5.13 1.48
CA ASP A 209 -6.85 5.94 2.27
C ASP A 209 -7.89 6.61 1.34
N ILE A 210 -8.64 5.78 0.60
CA ILE A 210 -9.68 6.22 -0.34
C ILE A 210 -11.08 5.83 0.17
N LEU A 211 -11.29 4.56 0.49
CA LEU A 211 -12.59 3.96 0.81
C LEU A 211 -12.62 3.31 2.19
N GLY A 212 -11.95 3.91 3.12
CA GLY A 212 -11.57 3.34 4.38
C GLY A 212 -10.10 2.97 4.34
N LEU A 213 -9.38 3.38 5.39
CA LEU A 213 -7.93 3.15 5.45
C LEU A 213 -7.64 1.66 5.46
N ASN A 214 -6.84 1.21 4.50
CA ASN A 214 -6.41 -0.17 4.40
C ASN A 214 -4.92 -0.26 4.07
N ILE A 215 -4.34 -1.36 4.53
CA ILE A 215 -2.95 -1.72 4.31
C ILE A 215 -2.96 -3.04 3.57
N ARG A 216 -2.30 -3.09 2.41
CA ARG A 216 -2.16 -4.29 1.59
C ARG A 216 -0.68 -4.64 1.48
N SER A 217 -0.35 -5.86 1.86
CA SER A 217 0.96 -6.46 1.61
C SER A 217 0.79 -7.63 0.66
N PHE A 218 1.71 -7.79 -0.27
CA PHE A 218 1.60 -8.85 -1.26
C PHE A 218 2.96 -9.47 -1.58
N PHE A 219 2.97 -10.78 -1.83
CA PHE A 219 4.17 -11.55 -2.10
C PHE A 219 3.95 -12.47 -3.30
N PRO A 220 4.86 -12.50 -4.28
CA PRO A 220 4.81 -13.46 -5.36
C PRO A 220 4.99 -14.88 -4.81
N THR A 221 4.05 -15.77 -5.10
CA THR A 221 4.13 -17.21 -4.81
C THR A 221 4.63 -17.99 -6.03
N ALA A 222 4.41 -17.42 -7.23
CA ALA A 222 4.94 -17.91 -8.50
C ALA A 222 5.19 -16.71 -9.45
N ALA A 223 5.72 -16.97 -10.63
CA ALA A 223 5.91 -15.94 -11.67
C ALA A 223 4.57 -15.31 -12.12
N ASP A 224 3.50 -16.05 -12.04
CA ASP A 224 2.15 -15.73 -12.46
C ASP A 224 1.12 -15.84 -11.33
N GLU A 225 1.58 -15.79 -10.07
CA GLU A 225 0.69 -15.82 -8.90
C GLU A 225 1.24 -14.94 -7.78
N VAL A 226 0.34 -14.18 -7.15
CA VAL A 226 0.63 -13.33 -6.00
C VAL A 226 -0.37 -13.58 -4.87
N SER A 227 0.13 -13.72 -3.64
CA SER A 227 -0.69 -13.74 -2.43
C SER A 227 -0.81 -12.31 -1.88
N VAL A 228 -2.01 -11.92 -1.49
CA VAL A 228 -2.34 -10.58 -1.00
C VAL A 228 -2.98 -10.69 0.38
N THR A 229 -2.44 -9.98 1.35
CA THR A 229 -3.03 -9.81 2.67
C THR A 229 -3.52 -8.38 2.83
N VAL A 230 -4.75 -8.21 3.30
CA VAL A 230 -5.41 -6.92 3.47
C VAL A 230 -5.84 -6.74 4.92
N TRP A 231 -5.46 -5.62 5.50
CA TRP A 231 -5.90 -5.20 6.82
C TRP A 231 -6.62 -3.86 6.74
N GLY A 232 -7.77 -3.75 7.43
CA GLY A 232 -8.34 -2.47 7.76
C GLY A 232 -7.51 -1.77 8.84
N ALA A 233 -7.39 -0.46 8.75
CA ALA A 233 -6.74 0.34 9.78
C ALA A 233 -7.66 1.49 10.20
N GLY A 234 -7.50 1.96 11.44
CA GLY A 234 -8.27 3.05 12.03
C GLY A 234 -7.50 3.66 13.19
N PHE A 235 -8.14 4.53 13.95
CA PHE A 235 -7.49 5.22 15.06
C PHE A 235 -8.12 4.81 16.38
N ALA A 236 -7.33 4.73 17.44
CA ALA A 236 -7.77 4.26 18.75
C ALA A 236 -8.87 5.15 19.40
N ASP A 237 -8.98 6.40 18.98
CA ASP A 237 -9.99 7.36 19.46
C ASP A 237 -11.30 7.37 18.65
N GLU A 238 -11.45 6.51 17.66
CA GLU A 238 -12.70 6.39 16.90
C GLU A 238 -13.84 5.87 17.77
N THR A 239 -14.98 6.53 17.69
CA THR A 239 -16.21 5.97 18.25
C THR A 239 -16.63 4.69 17.51
N ARG A 240 -17.54 3.93 18.09
CA ARG A 240 -18.07 2.72 17.47
C ARG A 240 -18.75 3.03 16.12
N GLU A 241 -19.44 4.13 16.01
CA GLU A 241 -20.15 4.58 14.81
C GLU A 241 -19.15 5.01 13.71
N GLU A 242 -18.10 5.74 14.06
CA GLU A 242 -17.04 6.14 13.14
C GLU A 242 -16.27 4.91 12.63
N ARG A 243 -15.96 3.98 13.53
CA ARG A 243 -15.32 2.71 13.20
C ARG A 243 -16.20 1.87 12.27
N ALA A 244 -17.51 1.81 12.53
CA ALA A 244 -18.45 1.10 11.67
C ALA A 244 -18.54 1.74 10.27
N ALA A 245 -18.57 3.08 10.17
CA ALA A 245 -18.57 3.78 8.90
C ALA A 245 -17.30 3.48 8.08
N ARG A 246 -16.14 3.46 8.75
CA ARG A 246 -14.86 3.09 8.11
C ARG A 246 -14.86 1.65 7.60
N ILE A 247 -15.29 0.70 8.41
CA ILE A 247 -15.35 -0.72 8.06
C ILE A 247 -16.33 -0.94 6.90
N ASN A 248 -17.48 -0.31 6.91
CA ASN A 248 -18.46 -0.41 5.83
C ASN A 248 -17.89 0.12 4.50
N GLY A 249 -17.20 1.25 4.52
CA GLY A 249 -16.48 1.78 3.36
C GLY A 249 -15.43 0.78 2.82
N LEU A 250 -14.63 0.23 3.71
CA LEU A 250 -13.61 -0.77 3.37
C LEU A 250 -14.23 -2.03 2.73
N ILE A 251 -15.22 -2.63 3.39
CA ILE A 251 -15.82 -3.89 2.95
C ILE A 251 -16.58 -3.70 1.63
N SER A 252 -17.25 -2.56 1.45
CA SER A 252 -18.05 -2.30 0.24
C SER A 252 -17.20 -2.29 -1.03
N PHE A 253 -15.94 -1.95 -0.95
CA PHE A 253 -15.05 -1.89 -2.12
C PHE A 253 -13.92 -2.91 -2.08
N ILE A 254 -13.10 -2.89 -1.02
CA ILE A 254 -11.90 -3.73 -0.90
C ILE A 254 -12.22 -5.13 -0.35
N GLY A 255 -13.34 -5.32 0.33
CA GLY A 255 -13.73 -6.63 0.88
C GLY A 255 -13.80 -7.73 -0.18
N PRO A 256 -13.72 -9.01 0.21
CA PRO A 256 -13.72 -10.14 -0.74
C PRO A 256 -14.95 -10.22 -1.64
N GLY A 257 -16.10 -9.75 -1.15
CA GLY A 257 -17.35 -9.61 -1.91
C GLY A 257 -17.69 -8.15 -2.24
N GLY A 258 -16.72 -7.24 -2.15
CA GLY A 258 -16.89 -5.84 -2.49
C GLY A 258 -16.92 -5.58 -3.99
N PHE A 259 -17.15 -4.33 -4.36
CA PHE A 259 -17.22 -3.95 -5.77
C PHE A 259 -15.85 -3.88 -6.45
N GLY A 260 -14.76 -3.62 -5.72
CA GLY A 260 -13.44 -3.33 -6.31
C GLY A 260 -12.58 -4.57 -6.44
N THR A 261 -12.34 -5.30 -5.35
CA THR A 261 -11.39 -6.42 -5.38
C THR A 261 -11.73 -7.50 -6.41
N PRO A 262 -12.97 -7.97 -6.56
CA PRO A 262 -13.30 -8.96 -7.59
C PRO A 262 -13.09 -8.45 -9.02
N ASP A 263 -13.39 -7.17 -9.29
CA ASP A 263 -13.16 -6.56 -10.61
C ASP A 263 -11.67 -6.51 -10.92
N ASP A 264 -10.85 -6.06 -9.97
CA ASP A 264 -9.40 -6.01 -10.11
C ASP A 264 -8.80 -7.40 -10.34
N VAL A 265 -9.21 -8.40 -9.56
CA VAL A 265 -8.74 -9.79 -9.70
C VAL A 265 -9.00 -10.29 -11.12
N GLU A 266 -10.23 -10.19 -11.63
CA GLU A 266 -10.57 -10.66 -12.98
C GLU A 266 -9.77 -9.93 -14.07
N ILE A 267 -9.58 -8.62 -13.93
CA ILE A 267 -8.84 -7.82 -14.91
C ILE A 267 -7.36 -8.19 -14.89
N LEU A 268 -6.74 -8.30 -13.72
CA LEU A 268 -5.32 -8.64 -13.60
C LEU A 268 -5.04 -10.06 -14.10
N GLU A 269 -5.92 -11.02 -13.81
CA GLU A 269 -5.81 -12.38 -14.33
C GLU A 269 -6.01 -12.43 -15.85
N SER A 270 -6.92 -11.61 -16.40
CA SER A 270 -7.10 -11.48 -17.83
C SER A 270 -5.87 -10.88 -18.53
N CYS A 271 -5.26 -9.86 -17.93
CA CYS A 271 -4.00 -9.30 -18.41
C CYS A 271 -2.88 -10.34 -18.38
N GLN A 272 -2.76 -11.12 -17.30
CA GLN A 272 -1.77 -12.20 -17.21
C GLN A 272 -1.96 -13.26 -18.30
N ARG A 273 -3.20 -13.68 -18.55
CA ARG A 273 -3.51 -14.61 -19.67
C ARG A 273 -3.09 -14.04 -21.03
N ALA A 274 -3.34 -12.75 -21.26
CA ALA A 274 -2.95 -12.08 -22.48
C ALA A 274 -1.41 -12.01 -22.64
N TYR A 275 -0.69 -11.68 -21.59
CA TYR A 275 0.77 -11.60 -21.60
C TYR A 275 1.48 -12.95 -21.75
N ALA A 276 0.83 -14.06 -21.39
CA ALA A 276 1.35 -15.39 -21.66
C ALA A 276 1.41 -15.74 -23.16
N HIS A 277 0.68 -15.00 -23.99
CA HIS A 277 0.73 -15.13 -25.44
C HIS A 277 1.74 -14.15 -26.03
N ALA A 278 2.94 -14.63 -26.32
CA ALA A 278 4.16 -13.90 -26.68
C ALA A 278 4.09 -12.92 -27.90
N ALA A 279 2.91 -12.68 -28.46
CA ALA A 279 2.73 -11.70 -29.53
C ALA A 279 2.65 -10.25 -29.06
N LEU A 280 2.51 -10.01 -27.74
CA LEU A 280 2.46 -8.68 -27.14
C LEU A 280 3.88 -8.22 -26.85
N GLY A 281 4.39 -7.28 -27.65
CA GLY A 281 5.78 -6.83 -27.53
C GLY A 281 6.03 -5.90 -26.34
N TYR A 282 5.07 -5.07 -25.95
CA TYR A 282 5.25 -4.04 -24.91
C TYR A 282 3.92 -3.41 -24.47
N SER A 283 3.94 -2.75 -23.30
CA SER A 283 2.88 -1.85 -22.81
C SER A 283 3.29 -0.39 -22.98
N ASP A 284 2.36 0.49 -23.32
CA ASP A 284 2.59 1.92 -23.48
C ASP A 284 2.30 2.69 -22.18
N PHE A 285 3.33 3.26 -21.57
CA PHE A 285 3.25 4.13 -20.40
C PHE A 285 3.51 5.61 -20.74
N SER A 286 3.23 6.04 -21.96
CA SER A 286 3.49 7.41 -22.41
C SER A 286 2.46 8.43 -21.92
N ARG A 287 1.35 7.99 -21.32
CA ARG A 287 0.30 8.87 -20.82
C ARG A 287 0.85 9.87 -19.81
N GLY A 288 0.60 11.16 -20.04
CA GLY A 288 1.08 12.25 -19.20
C GLY A 288 2.55 12.64 -19.43
N MET A 289 3.21 12.17 -20.50
CA MET A 289 4.56 12.61 -20.87
C MET A 289 4.58 13.94 -21.62
N GLY A 290 3.42 14.42 -22.06
CA GLY A 290 3.31 15.73 -22.73
C GLY A 290 3.45 16.91 -21.75
N PRO A 291 3.49 18.15 -22.26
CA PRO A 291 3.73 19.37 -21.47
C PRO A 291 2.55 19.80 -20.57
N ALA A 292 1.45 19.06 -20.58
CA ALA A 292 0.27 19.38 -19.78
C ALA A 292 0.51 19.18 -18.27
N THR A 293 -0.31 19.84 -17.46
CA THR A 293 -0.32 19.64 -16.00
C THR A 293 -0.53 18.19 -15.64
N ARG A 294 0.28 17.65 -14.72
CA ARG A 294 0.17 16.29 -14.22
C ARG A 294 -1.20 16.05 -13.60
N ARG A 295 -1.82 14.92 -13.96
CA ARG A 295 -3.12 14.48 -13.46
C ARG A 295 -2.96 13.13 -12.74
N HIS A 296 -3.88 12.80 -11.84
CA HIS A 296 -3.88 11.53 -11.12
C HIS A 296 -4.09 10.30 -12.05
N VAL A 297 -4.64 10.50 -13.24
CA VAL A 297 -4.83 9.49 -14.29
C VAL A 297 -3.65 9.36 -15.25
N ASP A 298 -2.59 10.13 -15.06
CA ASP A 298 -1.34 9.98 -15.82
C ASP A 298 -0.50 8.83 -15.23
N GLU A 299 0.59 8.42 -15.90
CA GLU A 299 1.33 7.20 -15.56
C GLU A 299 2.75 7.47 -15.05
N GLU A 300 3.04 8.67 -14.55
CA GLU A 300 4.37 8.98 -13.98
C GLU A 300 4.70 8.08 -12.78
N GLN A 301 3.73 7.78 -11.95
CA GLN A 301 3.87 6.89 -10.80
C GLN A 301 4.24 5.47 -11.25
N ASN A 302 3.59 4.94 -12.30
CA ASN A 302 3.91 3.62 -12.86
C ASN A 302 5.29 3.61 -13.52
N ARG A 303 5.64 4.68 -14.27
CA ARG A 303 7.00 4.83 -14.81
C ARG A 303 8.06 4.86 -13.71
N GLY A 304 7.76 5.46 -12.55
CA GLY A 304 8.63 5.47 -11.38
C GLY A 304 8.93 4.07 -10.84
N PHE A 305 7.90 3.25 -10.72
CA PHE A 305 8.03 1.84 -10.36
C PHE A 305 8.94 1.07 -11.34
N TRP A 306 8.68 1.17 -12.63
CA TRP A 306 9.44 0.45 -13.65
C TRP A 306 10.89 0.90 -13.78
N ARG A 307 11.17 2.20 -13.59
CA ARG A 307 12.55 2.72 -13.54
C ARG A 307 13.34 2.08 -12.39
N GLU A 308 12.74 1.97 -11.20
CA GLU A 308 13.40 1.33 -10.06
C GLU A 308 13.57 -0.18 -10.27
N TRP A 309 12.56 -0.86 -10.80
CA TRP A 309 12.65 -2.27 -11.13
C TRP A 309 13.81 -2.54 -12.10
N SER A 310 13.88 -1.81 -13.20
CA SER A 310 14.96 -1.91 -14.17
C SER A 310 16.35 -1.64 -13.57
N ARG A 311 16.45 -0.61 -12.73
CA ARG A 311 17.68 -0.27 -12.02
C ARG A 311 18.16 -1.41 -11.13
N ARG A 312 17.25 -2.08 -10.43
CA ARG A 312 17.57 -3.23 -9.56
C ARG A 312 18.00 -4.46 -10.34
N LEU A 313 17.51 -4.63 -11.55
CA LEU A 313 17.96 -5.69 -12.45
C LEU A 313 19.29 -5.36 -13.16
N GLY A 314 19.92 -4.23 -12.84
CA GLY A 314 21.19 -3.81 -13.46
C GLY A 314 21.04 -3.26 -14.89
N GLN A 315 19.84 -2.98 -15.34
CA GLN A 315 19.58 -2.33 -16.62
C GLN A 315 19.79 -0.81 -16.52
N GLN A 316 20.43 -0.21 -17.51
CA GLN A 316 20.65 1.24 -17.53
C GLN A 316 19.32 1.99 -17.78
N PRO A 317 19.01 3.06 -17.02
CA PRO A 317 17.78 3.83 -17.21
C PRO A 317 17.56 4.41 -18.61
N ALA A 318 18.63 4.55 -19.40
CA ALA A 318 18.54 5.02 -20.78
C ALA A 318 17.79 4.06 -21.72
N ALA A 319 17.73 2.76 -21.39
CA ALA A 319 16.97 1.78 -22.16
C ALA A 319 15.44 1.95 -21.98
N LEU A 320 15.01 2.64 -20.94
CA LEU A 320 13.59 2.90 -20.65
C LEU A 320 13.02 4.12 -21.38
N ARG A 321 13.82 4.87 -22.15
CA ARG A 321 13.34 6.08 -22.84
C ARG A 321 12.25 5.83 -23.89
N LEU A 322 12.05 4.58 -24.31
CA LEU A 322 11.13 4.21 -25.38
C LEU A 322 10.51 2.81 -25.22
N LEU A 323 10.78 2.15 -24.12
CA LEU A 323 10.27 0.81 -23.92
C LEU A 323 9.16 0.86 -22.89
N ALA A 324 7.98 0.84 -23.38
CA ALA A 324 7.02 -0.04 -22.82
C ALA A 324 7.71 -1.36 -22.57
N VAL A 325 7.72 -1.83 -21.38
CA VAL A 325 8.54 -2.96 -20.97
C VAL A 325 8.07 -4.20 -21.71
N ALA A 326 8.97 -4.83 -22.47
CA ALA A 326 8.77 -6.19 -22.90
C ALA A 326 8.58 -7.08 -21.66
N VAL A 327 7.46 -7.80 -21.61
CA VAL A 327 7.09 -8.74 -20.56
C VAL A 327 7.92 -10.00 -20.67
#